data_4a54e660c94e6695b53e0a1cc483fe26
#
_entry.id   4a54e660c94e6695b53e0a1cc483fe26
#
_cell.length_a   1.000
_cell.length_b   1.000
_cell.length_c   1.000
_cell.angle_alpha   90.00
_cell.angle_beta   90.00
_cell.angle_gamma   90.00
#
_symmetry.space_group_name_H-M   'P 1'
#
loop_
_entity.id
_entity.type
_entity.pdbx_description
1 polymer ?
#
loop_
_entity_poly.entity_id
_entity_poly.type
_entity_poly.pdbx_seq_one_letter_code
_entity_poly.pdbx_strand_id
1 'polypeptide(L)'
;MFMTKVLEKTEQKVSHQKDVFNLIKDIPHKPYYEDKKHNIVLFQNDSFDILPNIPSDSIDMIFVDPPYFLSNGGFTCHAGKKVSVNKGKWDVSKGKEENYLFTLRWLRECQRILKPNGTIWVSGTSHIIYIVGYTMQDLGYKILNDIAWFKVNPPPNLSCRYFTHSTETILWAAKNKDSKHYFNYDLMKKMNNDKQMLSLWSIQAPGSAEKIHGKHPTQKPLQLLNRIILASTRPGDIVLDPFSGSSTTGIAAFRERRQFIGIELEEEYLKVSLKRFKDEEQALLAKR
;
A
#
# COMPACT_ATOMS: atom_id res chain seq x y z
N MET A 1 5.97 -41.51 -2.94
CA MET A 1 4.52 -41.78 -3.11
C MET A 1 3.61 -41.02 -2.09
N PHE A 2 4.11 -40.52 -0.97
CA PHE A 2 3.33 -39.72 0.00
C PHE A 2 3.32 -38.21 -0.31
N MET A 3 4.41 -37.66 -0.90
CA MET A 3 4.50 -36.22 -1.23
C MET A 3 3.64 -35.79 -2.44
N THR A 4 3.44 -36.67 -3.41
CA THR A 4 2.62 -36.37 -4.61
C THR A 4 1.13 -36.23 -4.29
N LYS A 5 0.61 -37.01 -3.32
CA LYS A 5 -0.81 -36.93 -2.90
C LYS A 5 -1.15 -35.71 -2.04
N VAL A 6 -0.16 -35.05 -1.43
CA VAL A 6 -0.37 -33.81 -0.67
C VAL A 6 -0.47 -32.60 -1.61
N LEU A 7 0.27 -32.62 -2.73
CA LEU A 7 0.20 -31.55 -3.74
C LEU A 7 -1.12 -31.58 -4.52
N GLU A 8 -1.63 -32.77 -4.88
CA GLU A 8 -2.92 -32.91 -5.60
C GLU A 8 -4.16 -32.53 -4.76
N LYS A 9 -4.09 -32.63 -3.42
CA LYS A 9 -5.19 -32.19 -2.54
C LYS A 9 -5.20 -30.68 -2.31
N THR A 10 -4.11 -29.98 -2.62
CA THR A 10 -4.04 -28.51 -2.50
C THR A 10 -4.57 -27.83 -3.76
N GLU A 11 -4.54 -28.50 -4.91
CA GLU A 11 -5.06 -27.94 -6.18
C GLU A 11 -6.60 -28.01 -6.32
N GLN A 12 -7.29 -28.87 -5.57
CA GLN A 12 -8.74 -29.06 -5.70
C GLN A 12 -9.62 -28.12 -4.82
N LYS A 13 -9.05 -27.14 -4.12
CA LYS A 13 -9.80 -26.09 -3.39
C LYS A 13 -9.66 -24.68 -3.96
N VAL A 14 -9.29 -24.55 -5.23
CA VAL A 14 -9.32 -23.27 -5.97
C VAL A 14 -10.66 -23.13 -6.70
N SER A 15 -11.78 -23.20 -5.99
CA SER A 15 -13.09 -22.88 -6.56
C SER A 15 -13.62 -21.60 -5.91
N HIS A 16 -13.76 -20.55 -6.70
CA HIS A 16 -14.36 -19.23 -6.44
C HIS A 16 -13.42 -18.12 -5.92
N GLN A 17 -12.15 -18.15 -6.28
CA GLN A 17 -11.33 -16.93 -6.17
C GLN A 17 -11.85 -15.95 -7.23
N LYS A 18 -12.46 -14.83 -6.79
CA LYS A 18 -12.93 -13.78 -7.72
C LYS A 18 -11.70 -13.28 -8.45
N ASP A 19 -11.64 -13.44 -9.76
CA ASP A 19 -10.64 -12.89 -10.64
C ASP A 19 -10.75 -11.36 -10.63
N VAL A 20 -9.63 -10.67 -10.51
CA VAL A 20 -9.56 -9.21 -10.53
C VAL A 20 -10.25 -8.62 -11.79
N PHE A 21 -10.16 -9.29 -12.93
CA PHE A 21 -10.80 -8.85 -14.19
C PHE A 21 -12.33 -8.95 -14.13
N ASN A 22 -12.88 -9.97 -13.46
CA ASN A 22 -14.32 -10.05 -13.21
C ASN A 22 -14.80 -8.95 -12.27
N LEU A 23 -13.95 -8.50 -11.37
CA LEU A 23 -14.29 -7.46 -10.41
C LEU A 23 -14.35 -6.08 -11.07
N ILE A 24 -13.46 -5.82 -12.03
CA ILE A 24 -13.36 -4.49 -12.69
C ILE A 24 -14.18 -4.37 -13.97
N LYS A 25 -14.79 -5.45 -14.48
CA LYS A 25 -15.45 -5.49 -15.80
C LYS A 25 -16.56 -4.43 -15.99
N ASP A 26 -17.24 -4.06 -14.90
CA ASP A 26 -18.35 -3.11 -14.91
C ASP A 26 -17.91 -1.68 -14.52
N ILE A 27 -16.59 -1.44 -14.31
CA ILE A 27 -16.05 -0.11 -14.05
C ILE A 27 -16.09 0.70 -15.36
N PRO A 28 -16.73 1.89 -15.40
CA PRO A 28 -16.91 2.67 -16.63
C PRO A 28 -15.62 3.34 -17.15
N HIS A 29 -14.48 3.00 -16.57
CA HIS A 29 -13.16 3.51 -16.91
C HIS A 29 -12.27 2.38 -17.43
N LYS A 30 -11.65 2.59 -18.59
CA LYS A 30 -10.73 1.61 -19.16
C LYS A 30 -9.43 1.59 -18.35
N PRO A 31 -8.92 0.42 -17.97
CA PRO A 31 -7.58 0.30 -17.38
C PRO A 31 -6.50 0.87 -18.30
N TYR A 32 -5.52 1.53 -17.70
CA TYR A 32 -4.29 1.96 -18.38
C TYR A 32 -3.40 0.77 -18.75
N TYR A 33 -3.38 -0.24 -17.85
CA TYR A 33 -2.61 -1.46 -18.06
C TYR A 33 -3.32 -2.68 -17.45
N GLU A 34 -3.24 -3.81 -18.16
CA GLU A 34 -3.72 -5.11 -17.72
C GLU A 34 -2.66 -6.16 -17.98
N ASP A 35 -2.31 -6.94 -16.96
CA ASP A 35 -1.52 -8.16 -17.07
C ASP A 35 -2.35 -9.36 -16.59
N LYS A 36 -2.95 -10.07 -17.54
CA LYS A 36 -3.81 -11.23 -17.26
C LYS A 36 -3.02 -12.44 -16.73
N LYS A 37 -1.74 -12.52 -17.04
CA LYS A 37 -0.87 -13.62 -16.58
C LYS A 37 -0.58 -13.52 -15.08
N HIS A 38 -0.44 -12.30 -14.58
CA HIS A 38 -0.07 -12.05 -13.18
C HIS A 38 -1.21 -11.39 -12.37
N ASN A 39 -2.38 -11.16 -12.99
CA ASN A 39 -3.55 -10.55 -12.36
C ASN A 39 -3.27 -9.13 -11.83
N ILE A 40 -2.66 -8.27 -12.67
CA ILE A 40 -2.33 -6.89 -12.35
C ILE A 40 -3.17 -5.95 -13.20
N VAL A 41 -3.79 -4.96 -12.56
CA VAL A 41 -4.56 -3.91 -13.23
C VAL A 41 -4.13 -2.55 -12.70
N LEU A 42 -3.88 -1.60 -13.59
CA LEU A 42 -3.59 -0.21 -13.26
C LEU A 42 -4.60 0.72 -13.95
N PHE A 43 -5.16 1.66 -13.20
CA PHE A 43 -5.99 2.74 -13.71
C PHE A 43 -5.23 4.06 -13.65
N GLN A 44 -5.28 4.83 -14.75
CA GLN A 44 -4.91 6.23 -14.74
C GLN A 44 -6.18 7.05 -14.51
N ASN A 45 -6.44 7.39 -13.24
CA ASN A 45 -7.64 8.16 -12.90
C ASN A 45 -7.56 8.70 -11.48
N ASP A 46 -8.49 9.59 -11.14
CA ASP A 46 -8.75 9.94 -9.74
C ASP A 46 -9.36 8.73 -9.01
N SER A 47 -8.85 8.43 -7.83
CA SER A 47 -9.37 7.34 -7.00
C SER A 47 -10.85 7.50 -6.66
N PHE A 48 -11.34 8.74 -6.59
CA PHE A 48 -12.74 9.04 -6.35
C PHE A 48 -13.68 8.73 -7.53
N ASP A 49 -13.14 8.50 -8.70
CA ASP A 49 -13.90 8.04 -9.88
C ASP A 49 -13.92 6.51 -9.99
N ILE A 50 -12.88 5.84 -9.48
CA ILE A 50 -12.76 4.37 -9.56
C ILE A 50 -13.35 3.67 -8.34
N LEU A 51 -13.01 4.12 -7.12
CA LEU A 51 -13.43 3.45 -5.88
C LEU A 51 -14.94 3.20 -5.78
N PRO A 52 -15.84 4.16 -6.12
CA PRO A 52 -17.29 3.94 -6.05
C PRO A 52 -17.79 2.79 -6.93
N ASN A 53 -17.07 2.46 -7.99
CA ASN A 53 -17.43 1.43 -8.96
C ASN A 53 -16.87 0.04 -8.60
N ILE A 54 -15.98 -0.07 -7.61
CA ILE A 54 -15.51 -1.35 -7.08
C ILE A 54 -16.64 -1.95 -6.22
N PRO A 55 -17.03 -3.23 -6.44
CA PRO A 55 -18.09 -3.86 -5.64
C PRO A 55 -17.76 -3.90 -4.14
N SER A 56 -18.79 -3.78 -3.31
CA SER A 56 -18.65 -3.97 -1.85
C SER A 56 -18.14 -5.38 -1.55
N ASP A 57 -17.43 -5.54 -0.42
CA ASP A 57 -16.98 -6.85 0.09
C ASP A 57 -16.14 -7.66 -0.94
N SER A 58 -15.26 -6.99 -1.68
CA SER A 58 -14.54 -7.59 -2.80
C SER A 58 -13.02 -7.63 -2.62
N ILE A 59 -12.43 -6.74 -1.82
CA ILE A 59 -10.99 -6.57 -1.64
C ILE A 59 -10.52 -7.23 -0.34
N ASP A 60 -9.43 -7.98 -0.40
CA ASP A 60 -8.86 -8.67 0.77
C ASP A 60 -8.00 -7.72 1.61
N MET A 61 -7.18 -6.89 0.96
CA MET A 61 -6.30 -5.95 1.63
C MET A 61 -6.17 -4.66 0.83
N ILE A 62 -6.16 -3.53 1.54
CA ILE A 62 -5.88 -2.22 0.97
C ILE A 62 -4.63 -1.66 1.65
N PHE A 63 -3.69 -1.16 0.85
CA PHE A 63 -2.61 -0.29 1.34
C PHE A 63 -2.85 1.12 0.84
N VAL A 64 -2.65 2.12 1.70
CA VAL A 64 -2.89 3.53 1.36
C VAL A 64 -1.71 4.37 1.82
N ASP A 65 -1.09 5.07 0.87
CA ASP A 65 -0.14 6.16 1.13
C ASP A 65 -0.74 7.47 0.60
N PRO A 66 -1.69 8.07 1.33
CA PRO A 66 -2.48 9.18 0.82
C PRO A 66 -1.63 10.47 0.74
N PRO A 67 -2.10 11.54 0.08
CA PRO A 67 -1.49 12.87 0.17
C PRO A 67 -1.31 13.32 1.63
N TYR A 68 -0.11 13.84 1.97
CA TYR A 68 0.20 14.32 3.33
C TYR A 68 -0.07 15.81 3.51
N PHE A 69 -0.47 16.49 2.43
CA PHE A 69 -0.76 17.93 2.39
C PHE A 69 0.42 18.81 2.81
N LEU A 70 1.64 18.40 2.43
CA LEU A 70 2.90 19.08 2.79
C LEU A 70 3.39 20.06 1.73
N SER A 71 2.80 20.09 0.54
CA SER A 71 3.23 20.93 -0.60
C SER A 71 2.77 22.39 -0.47
N ASN A 72 3.07 23.02 0.70
CA ASN A 72 2.65 24.39 1.03
C ASN A 72 3.87 25.34 1.11
N GLY A 73 4.92 25.13 0.30
CA GLY A 73 6.10 26.01 0.26
C GLY A 73 7.15 25.72 1.32
N GLY A 74 7.07 24.61 2.05
CA GLY A 74 8.07 24.19 3.04
C GLY A 74 9.40 23.74 2.42
N PHE A 75 10.41 23.54 3.27
CA PHE A 75 11.75 23.08 2.88
C PHE A 75 12.22 21.93 3.77
N THR A 76 13.05 21.05 3.21
CA THR A 76 13.78 19.99 3.92
C THR A 76 15.24 19.97 3.50
N CYS A 77 16.03 19.06 4.11
CA CYS A 77 17.43 18.84 3.73
C CYS A 77 17.54 17.56 2.91
N HIS A 78 18.27 17.64 1.80
CA HIS A 78 18.70 16.45 1.05
C HIS A 78 20.17 16.60 0.68
N ALA A 79 21.00 15.64 1.10
CA ALA A 79 22.46 15.66 0.88
C ALA A 79 23.13 17.01 1.28
N GLY A 80 22.75 17.57 2.45
CA GLY A 80 23.28 18.84 2.94
C GLY A 80 22.69 20.10 2.29
N LYS A 81 21.80 19.98 1.30
CA LYS A 81 21.20 21.12 0.59
C LYS A 81 19.74 21.33 0.99
N LYS A 82 19.33 22.60 1.08
CA LYS A 82 17.93 22.98 1.28
C LYS A 82 17.16 22.69 0.00
N VAL A 83 16.11 21.84 0.09
CA VAL A 83 15.24 21.47 -1.04
C VAL A 83 13.78 21.69 -0.69
N SER A 84 12.94 22.00 -1.68
CA SER A 84 11.50 22.14 -1.50
C SER A 84 10.89 20.81 -1.09
N VAL A 85 9.86 20.84 -0.21
CA VAL A 85 9.03 19.67 0.14
C VAL A 85 7.84 19.50 -0.81
N ASN A 86 7.65 20.43 -1.76
CA ASN A 86 6.53 20.34 -2.72
C ASN A 86 6.68 19.08 -3.57
N LYS A 87 5.61 18.28 -3.61
CA LYS A 87 5.56 16.98 -4.29
C LYS A 87 4.63 16.99 -5.50
N GLY A 88 3.72 17.96 -5.58
CA GLY A 88 2.78 18.10 -6.66
C GLY A 88 1.51 18.86 -6.24
N LYS A 89 0.66 19.18 -7.20
CA LYS A 89 -0.63 19.86 -6.95
C LYS A 89 -1.58 19.01 -6.11
N TRP A 90 -1.45 17.69 -6.19
CA TRP A 90 -2.24 16.72 -5.44
C TRP A 90 -1.95 16.72 -3.93
N ASP A 91 -0.79 17.24 -3.49
CA ASP A 91 -0.35 17.25 -2.07
C ASP A 91 -0.51 18.65 -1.42
N VAL A 92 -1.27 19.55 -2.02
CA VAL A 92 -1.52 20.89 -1.47
C VAL A 92 -2.68 20.84 -0.49
N SER A 93 -2.48 21.41 0.72
CA SER A 93 -3.56 21.54 1.71
C SER A 93 -4.58 22.61 1.27
N LYS A 94 -5.84 22.24 1.37
CA LYS A 94 -6.98 23.16 1.18
C LYS A 94 -7.59 23.64 2.50
N GLY A 95 -6.92 23.35 3.63
CA GLY A 95 -7.40 23.64 4.97
C GLY A 95 -7.81 22.37 5.74
N LYS A 96 -7.96 22.49 7.07
CA LYS A 96 -8.20 21.33 7.95
C LYS A 96 -9.49 20.59 7.63
N GLU A 97 -10.55 21.32 7.36
CA GLU A 97 -11.88 20.77 7.05
C GLU A 97 -11.86 19.97 5.75
N GLU A 98 -11.33 20.57 4.67
CA GLU A 98 -11.21 19.90 3.37
C GLU A 98 -10.31 18.66 3.43
N ASN A 99 -9.20 18.73 4.18
CA ASN A 99 -8.31 17.59 4.38
C ASN A 99 -9.00 16.45 5.15
N TYR A 100 -9.86 16.80 6.14
CA TYR A 100 -10.68 15.82 6.85
C TYR A 100 -11.73 15.19 5.93
N LEU A 101 -12.48 16.00 5.17
CA LEU A 101 -13.51 15.52 4.24
C LEU A 101 -12.89 14.61 3.15
N PHE A 102 -11.73 14.97 2.62
CA PHE A 102 -10.96 14.13 1.71
C PHE A 102 -10.64 12.76 2.37
N THR A 103 -10.13 12.79 3.60
CA THR A 103 -9.76 11.57 4.35
C THR A 103 -10.98 10.70 4.63
N LEU A 104 -12.09 11.29 5.06
CA LEU A 104 -13.35 10.61 5.32
C LEU A 104 -13.90 9.94 4.06
N ARG A 105 -13.83 10.61 2.91
CA ARG A 105 -14.38 10.13 1.65
C ARG A 105 -13.68 8.84 1.18
N TRP A 106 -12.35 8.81 1.10
CA TRP A 106 -11.66 7.61 0.65
C TRP A 106 -11.68 6.49 1.70
N LEU A 107 -11.61 6.78 2.99
CA LEU A 107 -11.73 5.77 4.05
C LEU A 107 -13.08 5.07 4.03
N ARG A 108 -14.18 5.81 3.81
CA ARG A 108 -15.53 5.26 3.70
C ARG A 108 -15.64 4.29 2.53
N GLU A 109 -15.12 4.66 1.36
CA GLU A 109 -15.09 3.78 0.19
C GLU A 109 -14.21 2.55 0.43
N CYS A 110 -13.01 2.73 1.00
CA CYS A 110 -12.15 1.60 1.37
C CYS A 110 -12.86 0.64 2.33
N GLN A 111 -13.58 1.13 3.32
CA GLN A 111 -14.34 0.29 4.24
C GLN A 111 -15.43 -0.51 3.52
N ARG A 112 -16.18 0.13 2.62
CA ARG A 112 -17.25 -0.50 1.86
C ARG A 112 -16.74 -1.66 1.01
N ILE A 113 -15.64 -1.46 0.29
CA ILE A 113 -15.09 -2.45 -0.65
C ILE A 113 -14.27 -3.56 0.03
N LEU A 114 -13.76 -3.36 1.26
CA LEU A 114 -13.10 -4.42 2.01
C LEU A 114 -14.07 -5.57 2.28
N LYS A 115 -13.60 -6.81 2.09
CA LYS A 115 -14.31 -8.03 2.55
C LYS A 115 -14.56 -7.97 4.06
N PRO A 116 -15.50 -8.74 4.61
CA PRO A 116 -15.81 -8.73 6.06
C PRO A 116 -14.58 -8.98 6.95
N ASN A 117 -13.63 -9.78 6.47
CA ASN A 117 -12.36 -10.07 7.16
C ASN A 117 -11.15 -9.38 6.53
N GLY A 118 -11.37 -8.45 5.61
CA GLY A 118 -10.33 -7.68 4.96
C GLY A 118 -9.68 -6.66 5.90
N THR A 119 -8.47 -6.24 5.54
CA THR A 119 -7.70 -5.27 6.33
C THR A 119 -7.22 -4.10 5.49
N ILE A 120 -6.97 -2.98 6.15
CA ILE A 120 -6.40 -1.77 5.56
C ILE A 120 -5.14 -1.37 6.31
N TRP A 121 -4.14 -0.93 5.57
CA TRP A 121 -2.90 -0.36 6.07
C TRP A 121 -2.77 1.06 5.54
N VAL A 122 -2.57 2.02 6.42
CA VAL A 122 -2.43 3.44 6.03
C VAL A 122 -1.15 4.00 6.58
N SER A 123 -0.26 4.47 5.71
CA SER A 123 0.96 5.17 6.13
C SER A 123 0.73 6.67 6.24
N GLY A 124 1.45 7.31 7.17
CA GLY A 124 1.39 8.76 7.32
C GLY A 124 2.39 9.31 8.32
N THR A 125 2.74 10.57 8.12
CA THR A 125 3.47 11.36 9.12
C THR A 125 2.49 12.00 10.11
N SER A 126 3.01 12.66 11.15
CA SER A 126 2.22 13.42 12.14
C SER A 126 1.26 14.45 11.55
N HIS A 127 1.47 14.86 10.29
CA HIS A 127 0.61 15.85 9.61
C HIS A 127 -0.77 15.30 9.24
N ILE A 128 -0.88 13.99 9.01
CA ILE A 128 -2.13 13.36 8.55
C ILE A 128 -2.57 12.19 9.41
N ILE A 129 -1.64 11.45 10.04
CA ILE A 129 -1.98 10.15 10.65
C ILE A 129 -3.00 10.25 11.78
N TYR A 130 -3.02 11.36 12.50
CA TYR A 130 -3.98 11.59 13.59
C TYR A 130 -5.41 11.79 13.06
N ILE A 131 -5.56 12.50 11.93
CA ILE A 131 -6.85 12.65 11.25
C ILE A 131 -7.31 11.29 10.72
N VAL A 132 -6.41 10.52 10.12
CA VAL A 132 -6.69 9.17 9.63
C VAL A 132 -7.16 8.28 10.78
N GLY A 133 -6.42 8.22 11.89
CA GLY A 133 -6.75 7.41 13.05
C GLY A 133 -8.11 7.77 13.66
N TYR A 134 -8.39 9.06 13.84
CA TYR A 134 -9.68 9.55 14.31
C TYR A 134 -10.82 9.14 13.36
N THR A 135 -10.64 9.36 12.05
CA THR A 135 -11.66 9.02 11.05
C THR A 135 -11.90 7.51 10.97
N MET A 136 -10.85 6.68 11.13
CA MET A 136 -11.01 5.24 11.21
C MET A 136 -11.87 4.83 12.41
N GLN A 137 -11.66 5.43 13.58
CA GLN A 137 -12.47 5.15 14.78
C GLN A 137 -13.92 5.60 14.58
N ASP A 138 -14.15 6.78 14.00
CA ASP A 138 -15.48 7.31 13.71
C ASP A 138 -16.26 6.43 12.73
N LEU A 139 -15.60 5.90 11.71
CA LEU A 139 -16.17 4.94 10.76
C LEU A 139 -16.35 3.51 11.33
N GLY A 140 -15.85 3.23 12.55
CA GLY A 140 -15.98 1.93 13.20
C GLY A 140 -15.00 0.86 12.71
N TYR A 141 -13.87 1.25 12.12
CA TYR A 141 -12.77 0.32 11.88
C TYR A 141 -12.23 -0.24 13.20
N LYS A 142 -11.75 -1.49 13.18
CA LYS A 142 -11.02 -2.08 14.31
C LYS A 142 -9.53 -1.86 14.11
N ILE A 143 -8.96 -0.83 14.74
CA ILE A 143 -7.51 -0.60 14.71
C ILE A 143 -6.82 -1.74 15.44
N LEU A 144 -5.89 -2.41 14.78
CA LEU A 144 -5.12 -3.56 15.26
C LEU A 144 -3.76 -3.15 15.80
N ASN A 145 -3.05 -2.29 15.06
CA ASN A 145 -1.75 -1.74 15.45
C ASN A 145 -1.55 -0.33 14.92
N ASP A 146 -0.75 0.42 15.65
CA ASP A 146 -0.01 1.61 15.26
C ASP A 146 1.48 1.25 15.16
N ILE A 147 1.98 1.06 13.95
CA ILE A 147 3.35 0.61 13.73
C ILE A 147 4.24 1.82 13.50
N ALA A 148 5.30 1.94 14.29
CA ALA A 148 6.35 2.92 14.07
C ALA A 148 7.37 2.36 13.07
N TRP A 149 7.34 2.85 11.83
CA TRP A 149 8.39 2.60 10.86
C TRP A 149 9.56 3.57 11.12
N PHE A 150 10.63 3.05 11.72
CA PHE A 150 11.86 3.81 11.98
C PHE A 150 12.76 3.82 10.75
N LYS A 151 13.08 5.04 10.28
CA LYS A 151 14.03 5.30 9.19
C LYS A 151 15.43 5.39 9.78
N VAL A 152 16.29 4.45 9.42
CA VAL A 152 17.65 4.36 10.00
C VAL A 152 18.48 5.63 9.72
N ASN A 153 18.28 6.26 8.55
CA ASN A 153 18.99 7.49 8.14
C ASN A 153 17.98 8.60 7.80
N PRO A 154 17.33 9.21 8.80
CA PRO A 154 16.42 10.31 8.57
C PRO A 154 17.19 11.58 8.15
N PRO A 155 16.60 12.47 7.35
CA PRO A 155 17.19 13.76 7.05
C PRO A 155 17.31 14.61 8.33
N PRO A 156 18.40 15.36 8.52
CA PRO A 156 18.59 16.17 9.72
C PRO A 156 17.54 17.28 9.82
N ASN A 157 17.20 17.65 11.08
CA ASN A 157 16.36 18.79 11.36
C ASN A 157 17.17 20.10 11.27
N LEU A 158 16.96 20.85 10.18
CA LEU A 158 17.69 22.12 9.95
C LEU A 158 17.31 23.24 10.92
N SER A 159 16.13 23.18 11.55
CA SER A 159 15.69 24.22 12.49
C SER A 159 16.32 24.11 13.87
N CYS A 160 16.80 22.93 14.25
CA CYS A 160 17.35 22.60 15.58
C CYS A 160 16.42 22.98 16.75
N ARG A 161 15.07 23.02 16.52
CA ARG A 161 14.07 23.44 17.52
C ARG A 161 13.19 22.30 18.04
N TYR A 162 13.30 21.10 17.46
CA TYR A 162 12.57 19.88 17.82
C TYR A 162 13.38 18.66 17.42
N PHE A 163 12.96 17.48 17.88
CA PHE A 163 13.62 16.23 17.52
C PHE A 163 13.54 15.94 16.02
N THR A 164 14.55 15.28 15.47
CA THR A 164 14.57 14.84 14.07
C THR A 164 13.44 13.83 13.84
N HIS A 165 12.59 14.08 12.82
CA HIS A 165 11.55 13.16 12.43
C HIS A 165 12.16 11.90 11.82
N SER A 166 12.25 10.85 12.61
CA SER A 166 12.87 9.57 12.24
C SER A 166 11.85 8.45 11.98
N THR A 167 10.57 8.71 12.22
CA THR A 167 9.52 7.70 12.07
C THR A 167 8.40 8.15 11.13
N GLU A 168 7.75 7.19 10.49
CA GLU A 168 6.39 7.30 9.97
C GLU A 168 5.51 6.29 10.70
N THR A 169 4.24 6.63 10.90
CA THR A 169 3.27 5.72 11.51
C THR A 169 2.52 4.98 10.42
N ILE A 170 2.30 3.67 10.64
CA ILE A 170 1.47 2.85 9.78
C ILE A 170 0.33 2.30 10.65
N LEU A 171 -0.89 2.73 10.38
CA LEU A 171 -2.08 2.18 11.04
C LEU A 171 -2.52 0.92 10.30
N TRP A 172 -2.68 -0.17 11.04
CA TRP A 172 -3.27 -1.41 10.55
C TRP A 172 -4.64 -1.60 11.19
N ALA A 173 -5.67 -1.77 10.37
CA ALA A 173 -7.03 -1.94 10.85
C ALA A 173 -7.78 -3.03 10.07
N ALA A 174 -8.72 -3.71 10.73
CA ALA A 174 -9.71 -4.56 10.11
C ALA A 174 -10.99 -3.76 9.81
N LYS A 175 -11.82 -4.24 8.89
CA LYS A 175 -13.03 -3.57 8.40
C LYS A 175 -13.94 -3.07 9.52
N ASN A 176 -14.15 -3.87 10.56
CA ASN A 176 -14.97 -3.53 11.74
C ASN A 176 -14.62 -4.43 12.93
N LYS A 177 -15.30 -4.23 14.07
CA LYS A 177 -15.08 -4.97 15.32
C LYS A 177 -15.30 -6.48 15.19
N ASP A 178 -16.19 -6.92 14.29
CA ASP A 178 -16.58 -8.32 14.14
C ASP A 178 -15.67 -9.10 13.18
N SER A 179 -14.76 -8.38 12.49
CA SER A 179 -13.81 -8.95 11.53
C SER A 179 -12.88 -9.97 12.18
N LYS A 180 -12.77 -11.14 11.54
CA LYS A 180 -11.81 -12.20 11.85
C LYS A 180 -10.68 -12.15 10.83
N HIS A 181 -9.89 -11.10 10.90
CA HIS A 181 -8.82 -10.84 9.93
C HIS A 181 -7.75 -11.93 9.93
N TYR A 182 -7.09 -12.10 8.79
CA TYR A 182 -5.94 -12.98 8.67
C TYR A 182 -4.67 -12.28 9.17
N PHE A 183 -3.86 -13.00 9.94
CA PHE A 183 -2.50 -12.62 10.31
C PHE A 183 -1.59 -13.84 10.22
N ASN A 184 -0.51 -13.73 9.44
CA ASN A 184 0.46 -14.80 9.25
C ASN A 184 1.50 -14.79 10.39
N TYR A 185 1.02 -15.12 11.60
CA TYR A 185 1.81 -15.08 12.82
C TYR A 185 3.11 -15.89 12.72
N ASP A 186 3.03 -17.12 12.21
CA ASP A 186 4.17 -18.03 12.17
C ASP A 186 5.27 -17.50 11.21
N LEU A 187 4.88 -16.96 10.05
CA LEU A 187 5.83 -16.36 9.12
C LEU A 187 6.46 -15.10 9.72
N MET A 188 5.66 -14.21 10.34
CA MET A 188 6.18 -13.00 10.98
C MET A 188 7.15 -13.34 12.10
N LYS A 189 6.88 -14.37 12.89
CA LYS A 189 7.78 -14.90 13.92
C LYS A 189 9.08 -15.42 13.32
N LYS A 190 9.02 -16.23 12.24
CA LYS A 190 10.21 -16.72 11.54
C LYS A 190 11.07 -15.58 10.97
N MET A 191 10.44 -14.56 10.39
CA MET A 191 11.13 -13.37 9.88
C MET A 191 11.77 -12.52 10.97
N ASN A 192 11.44 -12.75 12.23
CA ASN A 192 11.98 -12.06 13.41
C ASN A 192 12.77 -13.01 14.34
N ASN A 193 13.54 -13.93 13.76
CA ASN A 193 14.39 -14.89 14.50
C ASN A 193 13.59 -15.70 15.55
N ASP A 194 12.47 -16.23 15.18
CA ASP A 194 11.53 -17.01 15.99
C ASP A 194 10.97 -16.28 17.22
N LYS A 195 11.04 -14.94 17.24
CA LYS A 195 10.43 -14.10 18.26
C LYS A 195 9.22 -13.36 17.69
N GLN A 196 8.26 -12.99 18.54
CA GLN A 196 7.14 -12.15 18.12
C GLN A 196 7.64 -10.85 17.50
N MET A 197 7.10 -10.50 16.33
CA MET A 197 7.44 -9.24 15.66
C MET A 197 6.76 -8.08 16.39
N LEU A 198 7.54 -7.07 16.74
CA LEU A 198 7.07 -5.88 17.44
C LEU A 198 6.48 -4.85 16.45
N SER A 199 5.77 -3.86 16.99
CA SER A 199 5.24 -2.72 16.21
C SER A 199 6.27 -1.61 15.92
N LEU A 200 7.55 -1.86 16.19
CA LEU A 200 8.66 -0.99 15.79
C LEU A 200 9.45 -1.67 14.65
N TRP A 201 9.41 -1.08 13.46
CA TRP A 201 10.07 -1.64 12.29
C TRP A 201 11.23 -0.76 11.81
N SER A 202 12.46 -1.25 11.94
CA SER A 202 13.66 -0.59 11.40
C SER A 202 13.83 -1.02 9.95
N ILE A 203 13.42 -0.18 9.01
CA ILE A 203 13.51 -0.42 7.56
C ILE A 203 14.05 0.83 6.89
N GLN A 204 15.07 0.67 6.05
CA GLN A 204 15.65 1.79 5.30
C GLN A 204 14.65 2.36 4.28
N ALA A 205 14.74 3.68 4.05
CA ALA A 205 14.05 4.31 2.93
C ALA A 205 14.56 3.72 1.59
N PRO A 206 13.78 3.79 0.48
CA PRO A 206 14.17 3.19 -0.79
C PRO A 206 15.52 3.70 -1.27
N GLY A 207 16.43 2.78 -1.56
CA GLY A 207 17.76 3.07 -2.12
C GLY A 207 17.71 3.41 -3.61
N SER A 208 18.89 3.71 -4.19
CA SER A 208 19.03 3.97 -5.63
C SER A 208 18.58 2.78 -6.50
N ALA A 209 18.83 1.56 -6.05
CA ALA A 209 18.41 0.34 -6.76
C ALA A 209 16.89 0.21 -6.93
N GLU A 210 16.09 0.79 -6.02
CA GLU A 210 14.63 0.79 -6.14
C GLU A 210 14.10 1.96 -7.01
N LYS A 211 14.97 2.86 -7.47
CA LYS A 211 14.63 4.12 -8.17
C LYS A 211 15.25 4.23 -9.57
N ILE A 212 15.70 3.13 -10.15
CA ILE A 212 16.40 3.10 -11.45
C ILE A 212 15.55 3.59 -12.62
N HIS A 213 14.22 3.46 -12.55
CA HIS A 213 13.30 3.87 -13.61
C HIS A 213 12.70 5.27 -13.42
N GLY A 214 13.09 5.98 -12.38
CA GLY A 214 12.58 7.30 -12.04
C GLY A 214 12.38 7.48 -10.55
N LYS A 215 12.09 8.72 -10.14
CA LYS A 215 11.91 9.06 -8.74
C LYS A 215 10.44 9.41 -8.47
N HIS A 216 9.75 8.57 -7.74
CA HIS A 216 8.54 9.02 -7.06
C HIS A 216 8.97 9.69 -5.74
N PRO A 217 8.47 10.90 -5.42
CA PRO A 217 8.96 11.68 -4.28
C PRO A 217 8.74 11.01 -2.93
N THR A 218 7.71 10.18 -2.81
CA THR A 218 7.32 9.48 -1.57
C THR A 218 7.33 7.96 -1.69
N GLN A 219 8.10 7.40 -2.67
CA GLN A 219 8.17 5.95 -2.85
C GLN A 219 8.45 5.24 -1.52
N LYS A 220 7.62 4.26 -1.18
CA LYS A 220 7.84 3.40 -0.02
C LYS A 220 8.84 2.28 -0.34
N PRO A 221 9.64 1.81 0.64
CA PRO A 221 10.58 0.71 0.41
C PRO A 221 9.84 -0.61 0.18
N LEU A 222 10.34 -1.39 -0.76
CA LEU A 222 9.75 -2.67 -1.11
C LEU A 222 9.75 -3.66 0.07
N GLN A 223 10.78 -3.62 0.92
CA GLN A 223 10.85 -4.44 2.13
C GLN A 223 9.65 -4.19 3.07
N LEU A 224 9.19 -2.95 3.17
CA LEU A 224 8.03 -2.58 3.98
C LEU A 224 6.75 -3.23 3.42
N LEU A 225 6.52 -3.05 2.10
CA LEU A 225 5.32 -3.56 1.45
C LEU A 225 5.30 -5.10 1.39
N ASN A 226 6.44 -5.75 1.16
CA ASN A 226 6.55 -7.21 1.25
C ASN A 226 6.13 -7.72 2.64
N ARG A 227 6.59 -7.08 3.72
CA ARG A 227 6.19 -7.45 5.07
C ARG A 227 4.69 -7.30 5.28
N ILE A 228 4.10 -6.20 4.87
CA ILE A 228 2.65 -5.93 4.96
C ILE A 228 1.85 -6.99 4.19
N ILE A 229 2.21 -7.25 2.94
CA ILE A 229 1.56 -8.26 2.09
C ILE A 229 1.62 -9.64 2.74
N LEU A 230 2.81 -10.08 3.17
CA LEU A 230 3.02 -11.39 3.79
C LEU A 230 2.29 -11.53 5.14
N ALA A 231 2.17 -10.45 5.90
CA ALA A 231 1.52 -10.46 7.19
C ALA A 231 0.01 -10.65 7.10
N SER A 232 -0.64 -10.02 6.11
CA SER A 232 -2.11 -9.85 6.11
C SER A 232 -2.85 -10.44 4.91
N THR A 233 -2.15 -11.15 4.01
CA THR A 233 -2.77 -11.76 2.81
C THR A 233 -2.25 -13.16 2.54
N ARG A 234 -3.00 -13.91 1.71
CA ARG A 234 -2.62 -15.22 1.15
C ARG A 234 -2.35 -15.11 -0.35
N PRO A 235 -1.58 -16.03 -0.97
CA PRO A 235 -1.49 -16.11 -2.42
C PRO A 235 -2.89 -16.13 -3.07
N GLY A 236 -3.06 -15.28 -4.11
CA GLY A 236 -4.32 -15.13 -4.82
C GLY A 236 -5.29 -14.11 -4.23
N ASP A 237 -5.08 -13.59 -3.01
CA ASP A 237 -5.88 -12.49 -2.46
C ASP A 237 -5.74 -11.22 -3.32
N ILE A 238 -6.78 -10.39 -3.34
CA ILE A 238 -6.83 -9.13 -4.10
C ILE A 238 -6.36 -7.99 -3.21
N VAL A 239 -5.33 -7.31 -3.65
CA VAL A 239 -4.73 -6.13 -3.03
C VAL A 239 -5.09 -4.88 -3.84
N LEU A 240 -5.53 -3.83 -3.18
CA LEU A 240 -5.79 -2.52 -3.78
C LEU A 240 -4.87 -1.46 -3.19
N ASP A 241 -4.37 -0.58 -4.06
CA ASP A 241 -3.70 0.66 -3.66
C ASP A 241 -4.33 1.83 -4.43
N PRO A 242 -5.15 2.66 -3.76
CA PRO A 242 -5.86 3.75 -4.41
C PRO A 242 -4.98 4.98 -4.71
N PHE A 243 -3.72 5.01 -4.22
CA PHE A 243 -2.74 6.07 -4.47
C PHE A 243 -1.39 5.43 -4.81
N SER A 244 -1.38 4.61 -5.89
CA SER A 244 -0.33 3.60 -6.09
C SER A 244 1.04 4.18 -6.45
N GLY A 245 1.13 5.44 -6.88
CA GLY A 245 2.38 6.08 -7.24
C GLY A 245 3.18 5.24 -8.24
N SER A 246 4.41 4.88 -7.88
CA SER A 246 5.26 3.97 -8.67
C SER A 246 4.98 2.48 -8.38
N SER A 247 3.82 2.13 -7.85
CA SER A 247 3.29 0.78 -7.60
C SER A 247 4.17 -0.13 -6.74
N THR A 248 4.80 0.38 -5.68
CA THR A 248 5.60 -0.50 -4.79
C THR A 248 4.73 -1.58 -4.14
N THR A 249 3.48 -1.26 -3.79
CA THR A 249 2.47 -2.23 -3.31
C THR A 249 2.20 -3.30 -4.36
N GLY A 250 2.04 -2.90 -5.62
CA GLY A 250 1.83 -3.82 -6.74
C GLY A 250 3.02 -4.74 -7.00
N ILE A 251 4.25 -4.22 -6.91
CA ILE A 251 5.46 -5.04 -7.02
C ILE A 251 5.55 -6.07 -5.89
N ALA A 252 5.21 -5.69 -4.65
CA ALA A 252 5.15 -6.62 -3.53
C ALA A 252 4.06 -7.68 -3.74
N ALA A 253 2.87 -7.29 -4.21
CA ALA A 253 1.77 -8.19 -4.53
C ALA A 253 2.17 -9.20 -5.63
N PHE A 254 2.79 -8.73 -6.71
CA PHE A 254 3.32 -9.53 -7.81
C PHE A 254 4.30 -10.60 -7.30
N ARG A 255 5.34 -10.22 -6.54
CA ARG A 255 6.35 -11.13 -5.99
C ARG A 255 5.73 -12.24 -5.16
N GLU A 256 4.71 -11.91 -4.41
CA GLU A 256 4.05 -12.81 -3.47
C GLU A 256 2.79 -13.50 -4.07
N ARG A 257 2.58 -13.38 -5.39
CA ARG A 257 1.46 -14.00 -6.13
C ARG A 257 0.08 -13.57 -5.63
N ARG A 258 -0.09 -12.28 -5.33
CA ARG A 258 -1.38 -11.63 -5.07
C ARG A 258 -1.87 -10.96 -6.35
N GLN A 259 -3.17 -10.84 -6.50
CA GLN A 259 -3.79 -10.00 -7.51
C GLN A 259 -3.70 -8.53 -7.09
N PHE A 260 -3.59 -7.61 -8.03
CA PHE A 260 -3.38 -6.21 -7.70
C PHE A 260 -4.23 -5.26 -8.54
N ILE A 261 -4.81 -4.26 -7.88
CA ILE A 261 -5.42 -3.09 -8.50
C ILE A 261 -4.69 -1.85 -7.98
N GLY A 262 -4.10 -1.08 -8.89
CA GLY A 262 -3.49 0.22 -8.57
C GLY A 262 -4.24 1.35 -9.26
N ILE A 263 -4.46 2.45 -8.55
CA ILE A 263 -5.03 3.67 -9.10
C ILE A 263 -4.01 4.78 -8.91
N GLU A 264 -3.70 5.51 -9.98
CA GLU A 264 -2.74 6.60 -9.98
C GLU A 264 -3.22 7.70 -10.93
N LEU A 265 -3.12 8.93 -10.50
CA LEU A 265 -3.54 10.10 -11.27
C LEU A 265 -2.52 10.47 -12.35
N GLU A 266 -1.24 10.42 -11.98
CA GLU A 266 -0.14 10.93 -12.80
C GLU A 266 0.44 9.82 -13.71
N GLU A 267 0.31 9.99 -15.02
CA GLU A 267 0.79 9.02 -16.02
C GLU A 267 2.29 8.75 -15.90
N GLU A 268 3.07 9.72 -15.48
CA GLU A 268 4.52 9.57 -15.32
C GLU A 268 4.87 8.48 -14.29
N TYR A 269 4.10 8.34 -13.21
CA TYR A 269 4.32 7.31 -12.20
C TYR A 269 3.86 5.94 -12.68
N LEU A 270 2.80 5.87 -13.48
CA LEU A 270 2.39 4.63 -14.14
C LEU A 270 3.45 4.12 -15.11
N LYS A 271 4.09 5.00 -15.88
CA LYS A 271 5.23 4.63 -16.75
C LYS A 271 6.40 4.04 -15.95
N VAL A 272 6.68 4.56 -14.75
CA VAL A 272 7.66 3.98 -13.84
C VAL A 272 7.19 2.60 -13.36
N SER A 273 5.91 2.48 -13.00
CA SER A 273 5.31 1.21 -12.56
C SER A 273 5.46 0.09 -13.60
N LEU A 274 5.16 0.38 -14.88
CA LEU A 274 5.29 -0.60 -15.97
C LEU A 274 6.72 -1.10 -16.13
N LYS A 275 7.70 -0.21 -16.04
CA LYS A 275 9.12 -0.60 -16.13
C LYS A 275 9.51 -1.52 -14.96
N ARG A 276 9.05 -1.19 -13.75
CA ARG A 276 9.29 -2.02 -12.54
C ARG A 276 8.64 -3.39 -12.66
N PHE A 277 7.40 -3.51 -13.12
CA PHE A 277 6.76 -4.81 -13.36
C PHE A 277 7.51 -5.64 -14.41
N LYS A 278 7.99 -5.01 -15.49
CA LYS A 278 8.79 -5.68 -16.51
C LYS A 278 10.09 -6.27 -15.94
N ASP A 279 10.78 -5.51 -15.07
CA ASP A 279 12.00 -6.02 -14.43
C ASP A 279 11.70 -7.22 -13.52
N GLU A 280 10.59 -7.17 -12.77
CA GLU A 280 10.18 -8.29 -11.92
C GLU A 280 9.86 -9.54 -12.75
N GLU A 281 9.16 -9.38 -13.88
CA GLU A 281 8.88 -10.50 -14.79
C GLU A 281 10.18 -11.10 -15.36
N GLN A 282 11.12 -10.25 -15.80
CA GLN A 282 12.43 -10.72 -16.27
C GLN A 282 13.21 -11.45 -15.17
N ALA A 283 13.20 -10.93 -13.94
CA ALA A 283 13.86 -11.57 -12.81
C ALA A 283 13.23 -12.93 -12.45
N LEU A 284 11.92 -13.10 -12.63
CA LEU A 284 11.25 -14.41 -12.46
C LEU A 284 11.64 -15.40 -13.55
N LEU A 285 11.75 -14.96 -14.80
CA LEU A 285 12.16 -15.82 -15.92
C LEU A 285 13.62 -16.28 -15.79
N ALA A 286 14.50 -15.41 -15.30
CA ALA A 286 15.91 -15.74 -15.09
C ALA A 286 16.16 -16.74 -13.93
N LYS A 287 15.19 -16.97 -13.06
CA LYS A 287 15.27 -17.94 -11.93
C LYS A 287 14.71 -19.32 -12.27
N ARG A 288 14.10 -19.48 -13.43
CA ARG A 288 13.61 -20.76 -13.97
C ARG A 288 14.66 -21.45 -14.84
#